data_e54ce3b20966734fa8446bf8b6ed465c
#
_entry.id   e54ce3b20966734fa8446bf8b6ed465c
#
_cell.length_a   1.000
_cell.length_b   1.000
_cell.length_c   1.000
_cell.angle_alpha   90.00
_cell.angle_beta   90.00
_cell.angle_gamma   90.00
#
_symmetry.space_group_name_H-M   'P 1'
#
loop_
_entity.id
_entity.type
_entity.pdbx_description
1 polymer ?
#
loop_
_entity_poly.entity_id
_entity_poly.type
_entity_poly.pdbx_seq_one_letter_code
_entity_poly.pdbx_strand_id
1 'polypeptide(L)'
;MSGVVETTDELRRGRESYASRAWLDAFTALSEADRAAPLQAEDLELLATSASMVGRMDDYLSVLERAHHAHLDAGDHLGAARCAGWIGMTLAVRGEVGPAGGWFARSERLVEREERDCVERGWLLIPVTFRLMFGGDHPGAHEAATTAAAYADRFVDPDLAALARQLQGFSRIKQGSIDEGLALLDEAMVGVTADAVSPIVAGIVYCGVIASCEEAYEVRRAQEWTTALTRWCEAQPQMVAFTGRCLAHRAGIMQRHGAWRNALAEAQLARERCEQAMNWAAAGQALYQQGELHRLQGRPESAEAAYKEASQLGREPQPGLALLRLAQGDLDAAKAAIRRVVDETTEPLNRAAFLPAFAEIMLAAGEPDEARRASGELEELAAGTGRPMLQATAAHVRGAVELGAGDSQAALPALRDAARLWQELDAPYEVARVRMLVGLACRELGDGDTATLELDAARGAFEQLGAAPDLARLRSLTGAAPHGLSARELEVLRLVASGKTNRQIAEELVVSEHTVARHVQNIFAKLGVSSRTAAAAFAFEHRLV
;
A
#
# COMPACT_ATOMS: atom_id res chain seq x y z
N MET A 1 -44.80 20.09 -28.97
CA MET A 1 -44.70 20.83 -27.68
C MET A 1 -44.38 19.90 -26.48
N SER A 2 -44.84 18.66 -26.44
CA SER A 2 -44.55 17.73 -25.33
C SER A 2 -43.05 17.39 -25.22
N GLY A 3 -42.35 17.09 -26.32
CA GLY A 3 -40.94 16.72 -26.29
C GLY A 3 -39.95 17.82 -25.86
N VAL A 4 -40.26 19.11 -26.16
CA VAL A 4 -39.39 20.23 -25.76
C VAL A 4 -39.50 20.51 -24.26
N VAL A 5 -40.66 20.32 -23.67
CA VAL A 5 -40.89 20.50 -22.22
C VAL A 5 -40.18 19.35 -21.46
N GLU A 6 -40.26 18.13 -21.94
CA GLU A 6 -39.64 16.94 -21.37
C GLU A 6 -38.11 17.06 -21.38
N THR A 7 -37.50 17.51 -22.49
CA THR A 7 -36.06 17.77 -22.61
C THR A 7 -35.56 18.83 -21.65
N THR A 8 -36.33 19.92 -21.45
CA THR A 8 -35.98 21.00 -20.52
C THR A 8 -36.00 20.49 -19.05
N ASP A 9 -36.94 19.62 -18.72
CA ASP A 9 -37.03 19.01 -17.38
C ASP A 9 -35.87 18.02 -17.09
N GLU A 10 -35.46 17.19 -18.06
CA GLU A 10 -34.34 16.30 -17.92
C GLU A 10 -33.01 17.06 -17.77
N LEU A 11 -32.77 18.08 -18.55
CA LEU A 11 -31.58 18.93 -18.43
C LEU A 11 -31.52 19.62 -17.05
N ARG A 12 -32.63 20.15 -16.57
CA ARG A 12 -32.71 20.75 -15.23
C ARG A 12 -32.43 19.73 -14.14
N ARG A 13 -33.05 18.54 -14.22
CA ARG A 13 -32.82 17.44 -13.29
C ARG A 13 -31.34 17.01 -13.29
N GLY A 14 -30.74 16.91 -14.47
CA GLY A 14 -29.32 16.55 -14.61
C GLY A 14 -28.39 17.57 -13.94
N ARG A 15 -28.62 18.87 -14.11
CA ARG A 15 -27.86 19.95 -13.46
C ARG A 15 -28.04 19.93 -11.92
N GLU A 16 -29.25 19.72 -11.44
CA GLU A 16 -29.58 19.60 -10.00
C GLU A 16 -28.89 18.37 -9.38
N SER A 17 -28.95 17.22 -10.07
CA SER A 17 -28.28 16.00 -9.64
C SER A 17 -26.75 16.16 -9.63
N TYR A 18 -26.17 16.84 -10.61
CA TYR A 18 -24.75 17.17 -10.63
C TYR A 18 -24.37 18.04 -9.44
N ALA A 19 -25.13 19.11 -9.17
CA ALA A 19 -24.87 20.02 -8.06
C ALA A 19 -24.96 19.33 -6.69
N SER A 20 -25.81 18.31 -6.56
CA SER A 20 -25.92 17.48 -5.35
C SER A 20 -24.98 16.26 -5.34
N ARG A 21 -24.11 16.11 -6.35
CA ARG A 21 -23.19 14.97 -6.52
C ARG A 21 -23.85 13.60 -6.62
N ALA A 22 -25.09 13.56 -7.06
CA ALA A 22 -25.80 12.34 -7.41
C ALA A 22 -25.37 11.91 -8.84
N TRP A 23 -24.16 11.38 -8.96
CA TRP A 23 -23.45 11.21 -10.23
C TRP A 23 -24.15 10.32 -11.25
N LEU A 24 -24.75 9.22 -10.81
CA LEU A 24 -25.47 8.31 -11.69
C LEU A 24 -26.78 8.93 -12.20
N ASP A 25 -27.47 9.65 -11.32
CA ASP A 25 -28.70 10.37 -11.68
C ASP A 25 -28.38 11.53 -12.63
N ALA A 26 -27.29 12.26 -12.38
CA ALA A 26 -26.79 13.33 -13.25
C ALA A 26 -26.42 12.76 -14.62
N PHE A 27 -25.63 11.69 -14.68
CA PHE A 27 -25.26 11.03 -15.94
C PHE A 27 -26.48 10.57 -16.71
N THR A 28 -27.45 9.95 -16.04
CA THR A 28 -28.67 9.43 -16.68
C THR A 28 -29.52 10.57 -17.27
N ALA A 29 -29.83 11.58 -16.46
CA ALA A 29 -30.68 12.69 -16.88
C ALA A 29 -30.03 13.53 -18.00
N LEU A 30 -28.72 13.86 -17.88
CA LEU A 30 -28.01 14.58 -18.93
C LEU A 30 -27.89 13.76 -20.21
N SER A 31 -27.73 12.44 -20.15
CA SER A 31 -27.71 11.57 -21.32
C SER A 31 -29.10 11.47 -21.98
N GLU A 32 -30.20 11.54 -21.22
CA GLU A 32 -31.56 11.59 -21.75
C GLU A 32 -31.82 12.91 -22.43
N ALA A 33 -31.42 14.03 -21.82
CA ALA A 33 -31.52 15.34 -22.40
C ALA A 33 -30.73 15.44 -23.73
N ASP A 34 -29.50 14.91 -23.75
CA ASP A 34 -28.63 14.90 -24.93
C ASP A 34 -29.19 14.09 -26.10
N ARG A 35 -29.86 12.95 -25.80
CA ARG A 35 -30.55 12.17 -26.83
C ARG A 35 -31.76 12.88 -27.43
N ALA A 36 -32.43 13.71 -26.66
CA ALA A 36 -33.60 14.47 -27.11
C ALA A 36 -33.20 15.71 -27.89
N ALA A 37 -32.14 16.42 -27.48
CA ALA A 37 -31.57 17.57 -28.21
C ALA A 37 -30.08 17.72 -27.85
N PRO A 38 -29.20 18.07 -28.82
CA PRO A 38 -27.77 18.26 -28.58
C PRO A 38 -27.53 19.26 -27.44
N LEU A 39 -26.72 18.89 -26.46
CA LEU A 39 -26.35 19.74 -25.34
C LEU A 39 -25.35 20.82 -25.75
N GLN A 40 -25.35 21.94 -25.04
CA GLN A 40 -24.33 22.97 -25.15
C GLN A 40 -23.00 22.48 -24.49
N ALA A 41 -21.90 23.16 -24.78
CA ALA A 41 -20.58 22.79 -24.35
C ALA A 41 -20.47 22.60 -22.82
N GLU A 42 -21.02 23.53 -22.05
CA GLU A 42 -21.00 23.49 -20.59
C GLU A 42 -21.77 22.27 -20.03
N ASP A 43 -22.93 21.94 -20.62
CA ASP A 43 -23.71 20.76 -20.20
C ASP A 43 -23.05 19.44 -20.62
N LEU A 44 -22.32 19.43 -21.74
CA LEU A 44 -21.47 18.31 -22.13
C LEU A 44 -20.32 18.10 -21.13
N GLU A 45 -19.71 19.17 -20.61
CA GLU A 45 -18.70 19.06 -19.54
C GLU A 45 -19.29 18.46 -18.25
N LEU A 46 -20.52 18.85 -17.86
CA LEU A 46 -21.21 18.23 -16.73
C LEU A 46 -21.49 16.74 -16.96
N LEU A 47 -21.95 16.39 -18.17
CA LEU A 47 -22.18 15.00 -18.57
C LEU A 47 -20.87 14.20 -18.55
N ALA A 48 -19.78 14.75 -19.11
CA ALA A 48 -18.47 14.13 -19.10
C ALA A 48 -17.99 13.88 -17.67
N THR A 49 -18.03 14.90 -16.80
CA THR A 49 -17.65 14.75 -15.39
C THR A 49 -18.48 13.67 -14.70
N SER A 50 -19.80 13.65 -14.91
CA SER A 50 -20.68 12.63 -14.34
C SER A 50 -20.31 11.22 -14.83
N ALA A 51 -20.00 11.06 -16.13
CA ALA A 51 -19.52 9.81 -16.71
C ALA A 51 -18.22 9.34 -16.04
N SER A 52 -17.25 10.23 -15.85
CA SER A 52 -16.01 9.93 -15.14
C SER A 52 -16.28 9.47 -13.71
N MET A 53 -17.12 10.19 -12.97
CA MET A 53 -17.40 9.88 -11.55
C MET A 53 -18.11 8.53 -11.35
N VAL A 54 -18.91 8.07 -12.33
CA VAL A 54 -19.52 6.74 -12.31
C VAL A 54 -18.67 5.66 -13.00
N GLY A 55 -17.42 5.97 -13.38
CA GLY A 55 -16.46 5.02 -13.96
C GLY A 55 -16.68 4.69 -15.45
N ARG A 56 -17.49 5.48 -16.16
CA ARG A 56 -17.78 5.29 -17.60
C ARG A 56 -16.78 6.08 -18.46
N MET A 57 -15.53 5.61 -18.45
CA MET A 57 -14.40 6.36 -19.01
C MET A 57 -14.43 6.51 -20.54
N ASP A 58 -15.06 5.59 -21.28
CA ASP A 58 -15.21 5.72 -22.74
C ASP A 58 -16.27 6.77 -23.09
N ASP A 59 -17.37 6.81 -22.32
CA ASP A 59 -18.36 7.88 -22.45
C ASP A 59 -17.76 9.24 -22.08
N TYR A 60 -16.95 9.28 -21.01
CA TYR A 60 -16.22 10.49 -20.62
C TYR A 60 -15.40 11.07 -21.78
N LEU A 61 -14.55 10.24 -22.41
CA LEU A 61 -13.73 10.68 -23.54
C LEU A 61 -14.59 11.13 -24.74
N SER A 62 -15.59 10.34 -25.12
CA SER A 62 -16.46 10.64 -26.25
C SER A 62 -17.23 11.96 -26.04
N VAL A 63 -17.74 12.19 -24.81
CA VAL A 63 -18.46 13.41 -24.48
C VAL A 63 -17.51 14.62 -24.42
N LEU A 64 -16.29 14.47 -23.90
CA LEU A 64 -15.27 15.53 -23.92
C LEU A 64 -14.84 15.91 -25.34
N GLU A 65 -14.74 14.96 -26.27
CA GLU A 65 -14.47 15.26 -27.67
C GLU A 65 -15.59 16.09 -28.29
N ARG A 66 -16.84 15.78 -27.96
CA ARG A 66 -18.00 16.57 -28.39
C ARG A 66 -18.01 17.97 -27.76
N ALA A 67 -17.71 18.09 -26.46
CA ALA A 67 -17.57 19.36 -25.77
C ALA A 67 -16.47 20.22 -26.41
N HIS A 68 -15.31 19.62 -26.74
CA HIS A 68 -14.24 20.29 -27.47
C HIS A 68 -14.71 20.89 -28.80
N HIS A 69 -15.47 20.14 -29.60
CA HIS A 69 -16.00 20.65 -30.87
C HIS A 69 -17.06 21.71 -30.66
N ALA A 70 -17.97 21.55 -29.67
CA ALA A 70 -18.99 22.55 -29.36
C ALA A 70 -18.36 23.89 -28.92
N HIS A 71 -17.28 23.88 -28.12
CA HIS A 71 -16.52 25.10 -27.80
C HIS A 71 -15.88 25.72 -29.03
N LEU A 72 -15.29 24.92 -29.95
CA LEU A 72 -14.74 25.46 -31.20
C LEU A 72 -15.81 26.13 -32.07
N ASP A 73 -16.98 25.50 -32.20
CA ASP A 73 -18.09 26.03 -33.00
C ASP A 73 -18.65 27.32 -32.37
N ALA A 74 -18.59 27.48 -31.05
CA ALA A 74 -18.93 28.69 -30.32
C ALA A 74 -17.80 29.74 -30.33
N GLY A 75 -16.63 29.47 -30.87
CA GLY A 75 -15.45 30.36 -30.86
C GLY A 75 -14.74 30.43 -29.50
N ASP A 76 -15.07 29.56 -28.55
CA ASP A 76 -14.39 29.44 -27.24
C ASP A 76 -13.16 28.54 -27.36
N HIS A 77 -12.05 29.12 -27.81
CA HIS A 77 -10.80 28.40 -27.97
C HIS A 77 -10.19 27.90 -26.66
N LEU A 78 -10.41 28.61 -25.54
CA LEU A 78 -9.89 28.24 -24.23
C LEU A 78 -10.67 27.06 -23.63
N GLY A 79 -12.00 27.03 -23.72
CA GLY A 79 -12.82 25.87 -23.37
C GLY A 79 -12.43 24.63 -24.17
N ALA A 80 -12.26 24.81 -25.49
CA ALA A 80 -11.77 23.73 -26.35
C ALA A 80 -10.38 23.23 -25.94
N ALA A 81 -9.46 24.12 -25.54
CA ALA A 81 -8.13 23.76 -25.07
C ALA A 81 -8.18 22.97 -23.76
N ARG A 82 -9.05 23.34 -22.80
CA ARG A 82 -9.26 22.59 -21.54
C ARG A 82 -9.75 21.17 -21.82
N CYS A 83 -10.78 21.00 -22.65
CA CYS A 83 -11.26 19.68 -23.05
C CYS A 83 -10.15 18.83 -23.68
N ALA A 84 -9.37 19.40 -24.61
CA ALA A 84 -8.25 18.73 -25.24
C ALA A 84 -7.17 18.29 -24.23
N GLY A 85 -6.84 19.15 -23.25
CA GLY A 85 -5.91 18.84 -22.16
C GLY A 85 -6.37 17.64 -21.32
N TRP A 86 -7.64 17.61 -20.92
CA TRP A 86 -8.21 16.49 -20.14
C TRP A 86 -8.29 15.19 -20.93
N ILE A 87 -8.62 15.23 -22.23
CA ILE A 87 -8.54 14.05 -23.11
C ILE A 87 -7.12 13.53 -23.16
N GLY A 88 -6.13 14.42 -23.39
CA GLY A 88 -4.71 14.05 -23.40
C GLY A 88 -4.25 13.42 -22.10
N MET A 89 -4.61 13.99 -20.95
CA MET A 89 -4.29 13.44 -19.62
C MET A 89 -4.88 12.03 -19.42
N THR A 90 -6.13 11.83 -19.81
CA THR A 90 -6.82 10.55 -19.66
C THR A 90 -6.19 9.47 -20.54
N LEU A 91 -5.87 9.79 -21.80
CA LEU A 91 -5.19 8.87 -22.72
C LEU A 91 -3.77 8.53 -22.26
N ALA A 92 -3.04 9.51 -21.69
CA ALA A 92 -1.72 9.27 -21.12
C ALA A 92 -1.77 8.28 -19.95
N VAL A 93 -2.76 8.41 -19.04
CA VAL A 93 -2.99 7.46 -17.93
C VAL A 93 -3.34 6.06 -18.43
N ARG A 94 -4.01 5.94 -19.58
CA ARG A 94 -4.28 4.66 -20.25
C ARG A 94 -3.07 4.06 -20.98
N GLY A 95 -1.95 4.80 -21.06
CA GLY A 95 -0.75 4.38 -21.82
C GLY A 95 -0.83 4.64 -23.33
N GLU A 96 -1.85 5.38 -23.79
CA GLU A 96 -2.06 5.74 -25.20
C GLU A 96 -1.23 6.99 -25.57
N VAL A 97 0.09 6.87 -25.51
CA VAL A 97 1.04 8.01 -25.56
C VAL A 97 0.93 8.82 -26.87
N GLY A 98 0.76 8.15 -28.02
CA GLY A 98 0.63 8.83 -29.31
C GLY A 98 -0.62 9.73 -29.41
N PRO A 99 -1.83 9.18 -29.18
CA PRO A 99 -3.06 9.96 -29.12
C PRO A 99 -3.01 11.08 -28.07
N ALA A 100 -2.49 10.79 -26.86
CA ALA A 100 -2.32 11.79 -25.80
C ALA A 100 -1.46 12.97 -26.27
N GLY A 101 -0.31 12.71 -26.90
CA GLY A 101 0.57 13.74 -27.45
C GLY A 101 -0.12 14.60 -28.51
N GLY A 102 -0.96 13.99 -29.36
CA GLY A 102 -1.77 14.72 -30.34
C GLY A 102 -2.75 15.72 -29.72
N TRP A 103 -3.43 15.28 -28.63
CA TRP A 103 -4.37 16.14 -27.91
C TRP A 103 -3.68 17.26 -27.13
N PHE A 104 -2.53 17.00 -26.51
CA PHE A 104 -1.73 18.03 -25.84
C PHE A 104 -1.25 19.10 -26.84
N ALA A 105 -0.71 18.69 -28.00
CA ALA A 105 -0.30 19.62 -29.05
C ALA A 105 -1.49 20.43 -29.62
N ARG A 106 -2.69 19.85 -29.63
CA ARG A 106 -3.91 20.57 -30.02
C ARG A 106 -4.30 21.62 -28.97
N SER A 107 -4.25 21.27 -27.68
CA SER A 107 -4.49 22.19 -26.58
C SER A 107 -3.50 23.37 -26.63
N GLU A 108 -2.21 23.10 -26.77
CA GLU A 108 -1.17 24.11 -26.87
C GLU A 108 -1.41 25.09 -28.01
N ARG A 109 -1.67 24.60 -29.24
CA ARG A 109 -1.97 25.46 -30.40
C ARG A 109 -3.21 26.34 -30.20
N LEU A 110 -4.21 25.90 -29.45
CA LEU A 110 -5.40 26.72 -29.16
C LEU A 110 -5.07 27.84 -28.18
N VAL A 111 -4.28 27.57 -27.15
CA VAL A 111 -3.82 28.55 -26.16
C VAL A 111 -2.85 29.56 -26.80
N GLU A 112 -1.97 29.12 -27.70
CA GLU A 112 -1.04 30.00 -28.42
C GLU A 112 -1.75 31.04 -29.31
N ARG A 113 -2.94 30.73 -29.80
CA ARG A 113 -3.74 31.69 -30.59
C ARG A 113 -4.33 32.83 -29.78
N GLU A 114 -4.40 32.66 -28.45
CA GLU A 114 -4.86 33.72 -27.55
C GLU A 114 -3.70 34.68 -27.27
N GLU A 115 -3.89 35.96 -27.65
CA GLU A 115 -2.90 37.02 -27.41
C GLU A 115 -2.85 37.43 -25.93
N ARG A 116 -3.98 37.29 -25.22
CA ARG A 116 -4.07 37.62 -23.80
C ARG A 116 -3.48 36.51 -22.93
N ASP A 117 -3.01 36.93 -21.77
CA ASP A 117 -2.60 35.97 -20.76
C ASP A 117 -3.83 35.26 -20.16
N CYS A 118 -3.72 33.95 -19.88
CA CYS A 118 -4.86 33.12 -19.47
C CYS A 118 -4.39 31.96 -18.58
N VAL A 119 -5.29 31.41 -17.78
CA VAL A 119 -5.00 30.31 -16.83
C VAL A 119 -4.61 29.02 -17.56
N GLU A 120 -5.10 28.81 -18.77
CA GLU A 120 -4.81 27.62 -19.58
C GLU A 120 -3.31 27.46 -19.87
N ARG A 121 -2.52 28.55 -19.88
CA ARG A 121 -1.04 28.49 -19.94
C ARG A 121 -0.47 27.75 -18.74
N GLY A 122 -1.05 27.93 -17.56
CA GLY A 122 -0.69 27.15 -16.35
C GLY A 122 -1.10 25.69 -16.47
N TRP A 123 -2.28 25.41 -17.01
CA TRP A 123 -2.77 24.05 -17.23
C TRP A 123 -1.90 23.26 -18.23
N LEU A 124 -1.32 23.89 -19.23
CA LEU A 124 -0.38 23.26 -20.17
C LEU A 124 0.90 22.76 -19.48
N LEU A 125 1.27 23.33 -18.32
CA LEU A 125 2.44 22.90 -17.57
C LEU A 125 2.21 21.59 -16.79
N ILE A 126 0.96 21.22 -16.53
CA ILE A 126 0.64 19.99 -15.77
C ILE A 126 1.16 18.72 -16.50
N PRO A 127 0.84 18.47 -17.79
CA PRO A 127 1.41 17.32 -18.51
C PRO A 127 2.94 17.40 -18.62
N VAL A 128 3.52 18.60 -18.72
CA VAL A 128 4.98 18.78 -18.72
C VAL A 128 5.57 18.35 -17.39
N THR A 129 4.97 18.77 -16.27
CA THR A 129 5.39 18.39 -14.92
C THR A 129 5.36 16.87 -14.74
N PHE A 130 4.27 16.20 -15.12
CA PHE A 130 4.20 14.74 -15.06
C PHE A 130 5.28 14.05 -15.90
N ARG A 131 5.53 14.53 -17.12
CA ARG A 131 6.58 13.97 -17.98
C ARG A 131 7.96 14.09 -17.33
N LEU A 132 8.29 15.25 -16.74
CA LEU A 132 9.56 15.47 -16.04
C LEU A 132 9.67 14.58 -14.79
N MET A 133 8.60 14.45 -14.01
CA MET A 133 8.53 13.55 -12.85
C MET A 133 8.81 12.10 -13.23
N PHE A 134 8.13 11.57 -14.24
CA PHE A 134 8.34 10.20 -14.71
C PHE A 134 9.70 9.99 -15.37
N GLY A 135 10.30 11.06 -15.92
CA GLY A 135 11.67 11.07 -16.43
C GLY A 135 12.75 11.20 -15.36
N GLY A 136 12.37 11.38 -14.09
CA GLY A 136 13.31 11.55 -12.97
C GLY A 136 13.89 12.97 -12.83
N ASP A 137 13.49 13.92 -13.67
CA ASP A 137 13.88 15.33 -13.56
C ASP A 137 12.97 16.06 -12.53
N HIS A 138 13.21 15.78 -11.26
CA HIS A 138 12.44 16.37 -10.18
C HIS A 138 12.68 17.88 -9.99
N PRO A 139 13.89 18.44 -10.21
CA PRO A 139 14.09 19.88 -10.23
C PRO A 139 13.28 20.59 -11.33
N GLY A 140 13.33 20.10 -12.56
CA GLY A 140 12.55 20.65 -13.67
C GLY A 140 11.03 20.51 -13.43
N ALA A 141 10.59 19.40 -12.86
CA ALA A 141 9.18 19.19 -12.48
C ALA A 141 8.74 20.21 -11.42
N HIS A 142 9.57 20.49 -10.42
CA HIS A 142 9.27 21.49 -9.40
C HIS A 142 9.16 22.91 -9.99
N GLU A 143 10.05 23.28 -10.91
CA GLU A 143 10.01 24.59 -11.59
C GLU A 143 8.74 24.75 -12.45
N ALA A 144 8.39 23.72 -13.23
CA ALA A 144 7.18 23.71 -14.03
C ALA A 144 5.91 23.82 -13.15
N ALA A 145 5.86 23.05 -12.06
CA ALA A 145 4.74 23.12 -11.12
C ALA A 145 4.67 24.47 -10.39
N THR A 146 5.83 25.11 -10.10
CA THR A 146 5.87 26.44 -9.48
C THR A 146 5.31 27.51 -10.43
N THR A 147 5.65 27.41 -11.70
CA THR A 147 5.09 28.30 -12.72
C THR A 147 3.58 28.08 -12.87
N ALA A 148 3.11 26.82 -12.86
CA ALA A 148 1.68 26.51 -12.89
C ALA A 148 0.94 27.08 -11.68
N ALA A 149 1.51 26.99 -10.48
CA ALA A 149 0.95 27.56 -9.25
C ALA A 149 0.85 29.11 -9.34
N ALA A 150 1.84 29.77 -9.92
CA ALA A 150 1.80 31.22 -10.13
C ALA A 150 0.67 31.66 -11.07
N TYR A 151 0.38 30.86 -12.12
CA TYR A 151 -0.83 31.08 -12.95
C TYR A 151 -2.10 30.87 -12.16
N ALA A 152 -2.18 29.80 -11.35
CA ALA A 152 -3.34 29.53 -10.53
C ALA A 152 -3.66 30.67 -9.56
N ASP A 153 -2.64 31.18 -8.86
CA ASP A 153 -2.79 32.28 -7.91
C ASP A 153 -3.21 33.58 -8.62
N ARG A 154 -2.64 33.86 -9.79
CA ARG A 154 -2.95 35.05 -10.58
C ARG A 154 -4.38 35.06 -11.11
N PHE A 155 -4.87 33.92 -11.57
CA PHE A 155 -6.21 33.78 -12.16
C PHE A 155 -7.26 33.26 -11.18
N VAL A 156 -6.86 32.99 -9.91
CA VAL A 156 -7.72 32.47 -8.84
C VAL A 156 -8.39 31.15 -9.27
N ASP A 157 -7.61 30.22 -9.81
CA ASP A 157 -8.06 28.88 -10.21
C ASP A 157 -7.74 27.87 -9.11
N PRO A 158 -8.72 27.42 -8.32
CA PRO A 158 -8.49 26.52 -7.19
C PRO A 158 -8.07 25.12 -7.63
N ASP A 159 -8.51 24.65 -8.79
CA ASP A 159 -8.15 23.34 -9.33
C ASP A 159 -6.68 23.28 -9.69
N LEU A 160 -6.23 24.25 -10.47
CA LEU A 160 -4.82 24.33 -10.85
C LEU A 160 -3.93 24.57 -9.63
N ALA A 161 -4.38 25.40 -8.67
CA ALA A 161 -3.66 25.67 -7.43
C ALA A 161 -3.41 24.39 -6.62
N ALA A 162 -4.45 23.60 -6.38
CA ALA A 162 -4.35 22.37 -5.61
C ALA A 162 -3.45 21.34 -6.31
N LEU A 163 -3.63 21.13 -7.61
CA LEU A 163 -2.86 20.17 -8.38
C LEU A 163 -1.38 20.59 -8.51
N ALA A 164 -1.11 21.87 -8.81
CA ALA A 164 0.26 22.36 -8.92
C ALA A 164 1.01 22.27 -7.59
N ARG A 165 0.39 22.63 -6.45
CA ARG A 165 0.99 22.48 -5.12
C ARG A 165 1.27 21.02 -4.76
N GLN A 166 0.36 20.11 -5.10
CA GLN A 166 0.58 18.68 -4.90
C GLN A 166 1.82 18.19 -5.69
N LEU A 167 1.97 18.63 -6.96
CA LEU A 167 3.12 18.26 -7.79
C LEU A 167 4.42 18.91 -7.31
N GLN A 168 4.39 20.15 -6.84
CA GLN A 168 5.52 20.79 -6.16
C GLN A 168 5.96 19.99 -4.94
N GLY A 169 5.00 19.61 -4.07
CA GLY A 169 5.25 18.84 -2.86
C GLY A 169 5.90 17.50 -3.16
N PHE A 170 5.36 16.75 -4.11
CA PHE A 170 5.96 15.51 -4.57
C PHE A 170 7.40 15.71 -5.05
N SER A 171 7.62 16.71 -5.92
CA SER A 171 8.94 16.98 -6.49
C SER A 171 9.97 17.37 -5.43
N ARG A 172 9.56 18.12 -4.37
CA ARG A 172 10.44 18.46 -3.24
C ARG A 172 10.80 17.26 -2.39
N ILE A 173 9.83 16.35 -2.14
CA ILE A 173 10.11 15.07 -1.45
C ILE A 173 11.17 14.28 -2.21
N LYS A 174 11.02 14.16 -3.53
CA LYS A 174 11.98 13.45 -4.39
C LYS A 174 13.37 14.09 -4.45
N GLN A 175 13.47 15.38 -4.21
CA GLN A 175 14.73 16.10 -4.06
C GLN A 175 15.35 16.01 -2.64
N GLY A 176 14.69 15.28 -1.71
CA GLY A 176 15.13 15.13 -0.33
C GLY A 176 14.66 16.24 0.63
N SER A 177 13.96 17.27 0.15
CA SER A 177 13.37 18.33 0.97
C SER A 177 11.99 17.91 1.50
N ILE A 178 11.98 16.84 2.32
CA ILE A 178 10.74 16.15 2.69
C ILE A 178 9.76 17.06 3.43
N ASP A 179 10.22 17.81 4.44
CA ASP A 179 9.34 18.66 5.27
C ASP A 179 8.71 19.80 4.46
N GLU A 180 9.48 20.41 3.56
CA GLU A 180 8.98 21.43 2.64
C GLU A 180 7.94 20.84 1.67
N GLY A 181 8.24 19.66 1.14
CA GLY A 181 7.31 18.94 0.28
C GLY A 181 6.00 18.60 0.98
N LEU A 182 6.06 18.10 2.21
CA LEU A 182 4.88 17.78 3.01
C LEU A 182 4.05 19.03 3.34
N ALA A 183 4.67 20.17 3.60
CA ALA A 183 3.96 21.43 3.83
C ALA A 183 3.16 21.87 2.58
N LEU A 184 3.74 21.70 1.39
CA LEU A 184 3.05 21.98 0.11
C LEU A 184 1.87 21.01 -0.13
N LEU A 185 2.02 19.73 0.27
CA LEU A 185 0.93 18.76 0.20
C LEU A 185 -0.22 19.13 1.14
N ASP A 186 0.10 19.54 2.38
CA ASP A 186 -0.90 19.99 3.35
C ASP A 186 -1.63 21.25 2.83
N GLU A 187 -0.92 22.18 2.19
CA GLU A 187 -1.51 23.37 1.57
C GLU A 187 -2.46 23.01 0.42
N ALA A 188 -2.08 22.06 -0.45
CA ALA A 188 -2.95 21.57 -1.51
C ALA A 188 -4.27 21.01 -0.96
N MET A 189 -4.22 20.35 0.19
CA MET A 189 -5.39 19.75 0.83
C MET A 189 -6.35 20.76 1.46
N VAL A 190 -5.91 21.98 1.75
CA VAL A 190 -6.79 23.04 2.27
C VAL A 190 -7.93 23.35 1.29
N GLY A 191 -7.61 23.54 0.00
CA GLY A 191 -8.61 23.77 -1.04
C GLY A 191 -9.54 22.58 -1.25
N VAL A 192 -8.98 21.37 -1.21
CA VAL A 192 -9.75 20.12 -1.41
C VAL A 192 -10.74 19.89 -0.26
N THR A 193 -10.29 20.07 0.98
CA THR A 193 -11.16 19.86 2.17
C THR A 193 -12.17 20.97 2.37
N ALA A 194 -11.92 22.17 1.84
CA ALA A 194 -12.88 23.29 1.82
C ALA A 194 -13.92 23.16 0.69
N ASP A 195 -13.91 22.08 -0.08
CA ASP A 195 -14.82 21.84 -1.21
C ASP A 195 -14.74 22.92 -2.32
N ALA A 196 -13.58 23.58 -2.43
CA ALA A 196 -13.32 24.61 -3.42
C ALA A 196 -12.81 24.04 -4.76
N VAL A 197 -12.49 22.74 -4.81
CA VAL A 197 -11.86 22.06 -5.94
C VAL A 197 -12.87 21.15 -6.63
N SER A 198 -12.81 21.08 -7.97
CA SER A 198 -13.70 20.22 -8.76
C SER A 198 -13.52 18.73 -8.41
N PRO A 199 -14.56 17.90 -8.57
CA PRO A 199 -14.54 16.52 -8.09
C PRO A 199 -13.40 15.65 -8.67
N ILE A 200 -13.08 15.81 -9.96
CA ILE A 200 -12.02 15.06 -10.61
C ILE A 200 -10.66 15.47 -10.05
N VAL A 201 -10.40 16.77 -9.93
CA VAL A 201 -9.13 17.29 -9.41
C VAL A 201 -9.00 16.95 -7.92
N ALA A 202 -10.06 17.08 -7.13
CA ALA A 202 -10.07 16.69 -5.72
C ALA A 202 -9.65 15.24 -5.54
N GLY A 203 -10.21 14.31 -6.31
CA GLY A 203 -9.83 12.89 -6.26
C GLY A 203 -8.37 12.63 -6.68
N ILE A 204 -7.88 13.34 -7.71
CA ILE A 204 -6.47 13.24 -8.13
C ILE A 204 -5.53 13.72 -7.03
N VAL A 205 -5.83 14.89 -6.43
CA VAL A 205 -5.01 15.49 -5.36
C VAL A 205 -5.01 14.61 -4.12
N TYR A 206 -6.17 14.11 -3.65
CA TYR A 206 -6.22 13.14 -2.55
C TYR A 206 -5.29 11.97 -2.78
N CYS A 207 -5.41 11.31 -3.93
CA CYS A 207 -4.59 10.14 -4.25
C CYS A 207 -3.11 10.49 -4.35
N GLY A 208 -2.77 11.63 -4.96
CA GLY A 208 -1.39 12.08 -5.10
C GLY A 208 -0.75 12.42 -3.75
N VAL A 209 -1.48 13.11 -2.87
CA VAL A 209 -1.01 13.47 -1.52
C VAL A 209 -0.79 12.23 -0.67
N ILE A 210 -1.74 11.28 -0.65
CA ILE A 210 -1.60 10.05 0.14
C ILE A 210 -0.39 9.25 -0.35
N ALA A 211 -0.25 9.04 -1.67
CA ALA A 211 0.88 8.33 -2.24
C ALA A 211 2.22 9.01 -1.90
N SER A 212 2.29 10.35 -1.99
CA SER A 212 3.49 11.11 -1.63
C SER A 212 3.85 10.97 -0.15
N CYS A 213 2.85 10.96 0.75
CA CYS A 213 3.06 10.72 2.18
C CYS A 213 3.57 9.29 2.45
N GLU A 214 3.03 8.29 1.76
CA GLU A 214 3.49 6.89 1.86
C GLU A 214 4.94 6.75 1.39
N GLU A 215 5.29 7.36 0.25
CA GLU A 215 6.67 7.37 -0.27
C GLU A 215 7.65 8.14 0.64
N ALA A 216 7.17 9.16 1.35
CA ALA A 216 7.95 9.91 2.34
C ALA A 216 8.02 9.21 3.71
N TYR A 217 7.44 8.03 3.86
CA TYR A 217 7.31 7.30 5.14
C TYR A 217 6.57 8.08 6.24
N GLU A 218 5.69 9.02 5.83
CA GLU A 218 4.81 9.82 6.70
C GLU A 218 3.47 9.12 6.94
N VAL A 219 3.52 8.06 7.70
CA VAL A 219 2.39 7.14 7.92
C VAL A 219 1.18 7.83 8.54
N ARG A 220 1.40 8.75 9.50
CA ARG A 220 0.29 9.45 10.18
C ARG A 220 -0.47 10.35 9.22
N ARG A 221 0.25 11.15 8.42
CA ARG A 221 -0.39 12.00 7.39
C ARG A 221 -1.11 11.17 6.33
N ALA A 222 -0.49 10.08 5.85
CA ALA A 222 -1.15 9.17 4.93
C ALA A 222 -2.47 8.64 5.49
N GLN A 223 -2.51 8.27 6.78
CA GLN A 223 -3.71 7.80 7.46
C GLN A 223 -4.77 8.90 7.63
N GLU A 224 -4.37 10.11 8.02
CA GLU A 224 -5.28 11.26 8.16
C GLU A 224 -5.94 11.59 6.83
N TRP A 225 -5.16 11.71 5.74
CA TRP A 225 -5.70 12.01 4.42
C TRP A 225 -6.51 10.84 3.83
N THR A 226 -6.14 9.58 4.11
CA THR A 226 -6.98 8.43 3.75
C THR A 226 -8.32 8.45 4.48
N THR A 227 -8.34 8.87 5.73
CA THR A 227 -9.58 9.05 6.49
C THR A 227 -10.45 10.16 5.87
N ALA A 228 -9.85 11.27 5.47
CA ALA A 228 -10.56 12.35 4.79
C ALA A 228 -11.11 11.90 3.43
N LEU A 229 -10.29 11.19 2.62
CA LEU A 229 -10.73 10.60 1.35
C LEU A 229 -11.89 9.62 1.55
N THR A 230 -11.84 8.79 2.60
CA THR A 230 -12.91 7.84 2.92
C THR A 230 -14.24 8.59 3.13
N ARG A 231 -14.23 9.63 3.96
CA ARG A 231 -15.43 10.45 4.21
C ARG A 231 -15.95 11.12 2.94
N TRP A 232 -15.03 11.61 2.10
CA TRP A 232 -15.37 12.23 0.82
C TRP A 232 -16.01 11.22 -0.14
N CYS A 233 -15.51 9.98 -0.21
CA CYS A 233 -16.13 8.91 -1.00
C CYS A 233 -17.49 8.48 -0.45
N GLU A 234 -17.61 8.31 0.88
CA GLU A 234 -18.85 7.89 1.55
C GLU A 234 -19.98 8.92 1.41
N ALA A 235 -19.64 10.21 1.33
CA ALA A 235 -20.59 11.27 1.05
C ALA A 235 -21.16 11.23 -0.39
N GLN A 236 -20.62 10.37 -1.27
CA GLN A 236 -20.98 10.27 -2.69
C GLN A 236 -21.24 8.80 -3.08
N PRO A 237 -22.33 8.17 -2.60
CA PRO A 237 -22.54 6.72 -2.70
C PRO A 237 -22.64 6.16 -4.12
N GLN A 238 -22.94 7.02 -5.12
CA GLN A 238 -23.01 6.65 -6.54
C GLN A 238 -21.64 6.72 -7.24
N MET A 239 -20.61 7.24 -6.56
CA MET A 239 -19.28 7.40 -7.14
C MET A 239 -18.56 6.04 -7.27
N VAL A 240 -17.95 5.82 -8.43
CA VAL A 240 -17.05 4.69 -8.71
C VAL A 240 -15.60 5.15 -8.79
N ALA A 241 -15.35 6.31 -9.43
CA ALA A 241 -14.03 6.91 -9.51
C ALA A 241 -13.43 7.12 -8.12
N PHE A 242 -12.11 6.96 -8.01
CA PHE A 242 -11.32 7.11 -6.77
C PHE A 242 -11.64 6.14 -5.63
N THR A 243 -12.85 5.52 -5.59
CA THR A 243 -13.22 4.57 -4.53
C THR A 243 -12.28 3.39 -4.45
N GLY A 244 -11.86 2.83 -5.60
CA GLY A 244 -10.90 1.72 -5.65
C GLY A 244 -9.54 2.09 -5.03
N ARG A 245 -9.01 3.27 -5.32
CA ARG A 245 -7.75 3.74 -4.71
C ARG A 245 -7.90 4.01 -3.21
N CYS A 246 -9.02 4.61 -2.80
CA CYS A 246 -9.33 4.79 -1.39
C CYS A 246 -9.30 3.46 -0.63
N LEU A 247 -9.98 2.44 -1.16
CA LEU A 247 -9.99 1.10 -0.58
C LEU A 247 -8.60 0.45 -0.54
N ALA A 248 -7.76 0.66 -1.58
CA ALA A 248 -6.38 0.16 -1.59
C ALA A 248 -5.52 0.80 -0.48
N HIS A 249 -5.60 2.11 -0.28
CA HIS A 249 -4.91 2.79 0.82
C HIS A 249 -5.41 2.32 2.19
N ARG A 250 -6.74 2.17 2.36
CA ARG A 250 -7.34 1.62 3.59
C ARG A 250 -6.85 0.21 3.88
N ALA A 251 -6.77 -0.64 2.86
CA ALA A 251 -6.25 -2.00 3.01
C ALA A 251 -4.81 -2.01 3.53
N GLY A 252 -3.95 -1.12 3.02
CA GLY A 252 -2.57 -0.97 3.52
C GLY A 252 -2.51 -0.52 4.99
N ILE A 253 -3.34 0.43 5.38
CA ILE A 253 -3.46 0.88 6.78
C ILE A 253 -3.97 -0.28 7.67
N MET A 254 -5.03 -0.97 7.26
CA MET A 254 -5.58 -2.11 8.00
C MET A 254 -4.57 -3.26 8.14
N GLN A 255 -3.76 -3.52 7.10
CA GLN A 255 -2.70 -4.52 7.19
C GLN A 255 -1.68 -4.14 8.25
N ARG A 256 -1.22 -2.90 8.29
CA ARG A 256 -0.26 -2.40 9.28
C ARG A 256 -0.78 -2.55 10.70
N HIS A 257 -2.05 -2.19 10.92
CA HIS A 257 -2.73 -2.30 12.23
C HIS A 257 -3.19 -3.74 12.58
N GLY A 258 -2.82 -4.75 11.79
CA GLY A 258 -3.13 -6.15 12.08
C GLY A 258 -4.54 -6.61 11.75
N ALA A 259 -5.38 -5.78 11.14
CA ALA A 259 -6.75 -6.14 10.74
C ALA A 259 -6.77 -6.90 9.40
N TRP A 260 -5.96 -7.94 9.26
CA TRP A 260 -5.65 -8.62 7.99
C TRP A 260 -6.84 -9.20 7.24
N ARG A 261 -7.85 -9.69 7.98
CA ARG A 261 -9.10 -10.20 7.35
C ARG A 261 -9.85 -9.08 6.64
N ASN A 262 -9.98 -7.94 7.31
CA ASN A 262 -10.66 -6.78 6.75
C ASN A 262 -9.82 -6.16 5.62
N ALA A 263 -8.50 -6.07 5.80
CA ALA A 263 -7.57 -5.61 4.78
C ALA A 263 -7.68 -6.41 3.47
N LEU A 264 -7.81 -7.74 3.56
CA LEU A 264 -7.96 -8.59 2.39
C LEU A 264 -9.30 -8.34 1.66
N ALA A 265 -10.39 -8.21 2.39
CA ALA A 265 -11.69 -7.87 1.81
C ALA A 265 -11.68 -6.49 1.14
N GLU A 266 -11.07 -5.49 1.79
CA GLU A 266 -10.89 -4.15 1.21
C GLU A 266 -10.02 -4.20 -0.06
N ALA A 267 -8.93 -4.94 -0.07
CA ALA A 267 -8.06 -5.07 -1.24
C ALA A 267 -8.75 -5.79 -2.41
N GLN A 268 -9.65 -6.75 -2.14
CA GLN A 268 -10.46 -7.41 -3.16
C GLN A 268 -11.46 -6.42 -3.78
N LEU A 269 -12.19 -5.68 -2.94
CA LEU A 269 -13.13 -4.66 -3.41
C LEU A 269 -12.40 -3.51 -4.13
N ALA A 270 -11.20 -3.14 -3.66
CA ALA A 270 -10.35 -2.16 -4.33
C ALA A 270 -10.03 -2.58 -5.77
N ARG A 271 -9.62 -3.83 -5.98
CA ARG A 271 -9.36 -4.38 -7.30
C ARG A 271 -10.59 -4.23 -8.22
N GLU A 272 -11.75 -4.72 -7.78
CA GLU A 272 -12.99 -4.66 -8.55
C GLU A 272 -13.35 -3.23 -8.97
N ARG A 273 -13.24 -2.26 -8.03
CA ARG A 273 -13.53 -0.85 -8.30
C ARG A 273 -12.51 -0.21 -9.24
N CYS A 274 -11.23 -0.55 -9.11
CA CYS A 274 -10.20 -0.06 -10.01
C CYS A 274 -10.38 -0.60 -11.43
N GLU A 275 -10.73 -1.87 -11.59
CA GLU A 275 -11.04 -2.49 -12.89
C GLU A 275 -12.26 -1.84 -13.54
N GLN A 276 -13.34 -1.59 -12.77
CA GLN A 276 -14.54 -0.86 -13.25
C GLN A 276 -14.19 0.56 -13.76
N ALA A 277 -13.26 1.23 -13.09
CA ALA A 277 -12.78 2.56 -13.48
C ALA A 277 -11.65 2.51 -14.52
N MET A 278 -11.28 1.34 -15.05
CA MET A 278 -10.14 1.11 -15.95
C MET A 278 -8.81 1.68 -15.43
N ASN A 279 -8.64 1.70 -14.11
CA ASN A 279 -7.40 2.14 -13.45
C ASN A 279 -6.51 0.93 -13.14
N TRP A 280 -5.84 0.43 -14.17
CA TRP A 280 -5.03 -0.79 -14.10
C TRP A 280 -3.84 -0.68 -13.15
N ALA A 281 -3.22 0.48 -13.06
CA ALA A 281 -2.11 0.70 -12.11
C ALA A 281 -2.56 0.54 -10.66
N ALA A 282 -3.72 1.10 -10.30
CA ALA A 282 -4.29 0.95 -8.96
C ALA A 282 -4.82 -0.47 -8.71
N ALA A 283 -5.35 -1.16 -9.73
CA ALA A 283 -5.71 -2.57 -9.65
C ALA A 283 -4.47 -3.45 -9.36
N GLY A 284 -3.34 -3.16 -10.01
CA GLY A 284 -2.06 -3.82 -9.74
C GLY A 284 -1.57 -3.60 -8.30
N GLN A 285 -1.76 -2.41 -7.75
CA GLN A 285 -1.43 -2.13 -6.34
C GLN A 285 -2.33 -2.92 -5.37
N ALA A 286 -3.63 -3.00 -5.64
CA ALA A 286 -4.57 -3.79 -4.84
C ALA A 286 -4.25 -5.29 -4.88
N LEU A 287 -3.86 -5.82 -6.03
CA LEU A 287 -3.39 -7.20 -6.20
C LEU A 287 -2.10 -7.46 -5.44
N TYR A 288 -1.13 -6.55 -5.49
CA TYR A 288 0.10 -6.66 -4.69
C TYR A 288 -0.24 -6.74 -3.19
N GLN A 289 -1.16 -5.90 -2.73
CA GLN A 289 -1.64 -5.90 -1.34
C GLN A 289 -2.30 -7.23 -0.95
N GLN A 290 -3.10 -7.84 -1.85
CA GLN A 290 -3.65 -9.19 -1.63
C GLN A 290 -2.54 -10.23 -1.54
N GLY A 291 -1.53 -10.14 -2.41
CA GLY A 291 -0.34 -11.01 -2.39
C GLY A 291 0.39 -10.96 -1.04
N GLU A 292 0.63 -9.76 -0.50
CA GLU A 292 1.25 -9.56 0.81
C GLU A 292 0.42 -10.21 1.94
N LEU A 293 -0.89 -9.97 1.95
CA LEU A 293 -1.78 -10.55 2.97
C LEU A 293 -1.83 -12.08 2.88
N HIS A 294 -1.86 -12.64 1.68
CA HIS A 294 -1.79 -14.09 1.49
C HIS A 294 -0.44 -14.67 1.93
N ARG A 295 0.67 -14.01 1.61
CA ARG A 295 2.02 -14.40 2.05
C ARG A 295 2.12 -14.42 3.56
N LEU A 296 1.70 -13.35 4.21
CA LEU A 296 1.72 -13.20 5.68
C LEU A 296 0.85 -14.26 6.39
N GLN A 297 -0.24 -14.68 5.76
CA GLN A 297 -1.14 -15.73 6.27
C GLN A 297 -0.71 -17.15 5.91
N GLY A 298 0.38 -17.35 5.17
CA GLY A 298 0.87 -18.66 4.76
C GLY A 298 0.04 -19.34 3.69
N ARG A 299 -0.46 -18.58 2.71
CA ARG A 299 -1.19 -19.06 1.53
C ARG A 299 -0.35 -18.85 0.27
N PRO A 300 0.71 -19.63 0.06
CA PRO A 300 1.72 -19.36 -0.95
C PRO A 300 1.17 -19.35 -2.39
N GLU A 301 0.24 -20.25 -2.74
CA GLU A 301 -0.33 -20.33 -4.08
C GLU A 301 -1.16 -19.09 -4.41
N SER A 302 -1.96 -18.62 -3.45
CA SER A 302 -2.76 -17.39 -3.60
C SER A 302 -1.87 -16.14 -3.67
N ALA A 303 -0.79 -16.10 -2.88
CA ALA A 303 0.17 -15.00 -2.91
C ALA A 303 0.87 -14.92 -4.27
N GLU A 304 1.35 -16.06 -4.79
CA GLU A 304 2.02 -16.13 -6.09
C GLU A 304 1.10 -15.71 -7.25
N ALA A 305 -0.15 -16.18 -7.24
CA ALA A 305 -1.14 -15.79 -8.23
C ALA A 305 -1.38 -14.26 -8.22
N ALA A 306 -1.57 -13.68 -7.04
CA ALA A 306 -1.80 -12.25 -6.88
C ALA A 306 -0.58 -11.41 -7.33
N TYR A 307 0.66 -11.81 -6.98
CA TYR A 307 1.87 -11.13 -7.46
C TYR A 307 2.06 -11.22 -8.97
N LYS A 308 1.73 -12.37 -9.56
CA LYS A 308 1.80 -12.56 -11.01
C LYS A 308 0.82 -11.63 -11.73
N GLU A 309 -0.43 -11.58 -11.27
CA GLU A 309 -1.44 -10.67 -11.84
C GLU A 309 -1.03 -9.21 -11.63
N ALA A 310 -0.52 -8.82 -10.46
CA ALA A 310 0.00 -7.47 -10.20
C ALA A 310 1.11 -7.09 -11.20
N SER A 311 2.05 -8.00 -11.46
CA SER A 311 3.13 -7.80 -12.43
C SER A 311 2.62 -7.63 -13.85
N GLN A 312 1.58 -8.35 -14.25
CA GLN A 312 0.94 -8.18 -15.57
C GLN A 312 0.30 -6.79 -15.75
N LEU A 313 -0.09 -6.16 -14.65
CA LEU A 313 -0.60 -4.79 -14.63
C LEU A 313 0.50 -3.73 -14.40
N GLY A 314 1.78 -4.12 -14.54
CA GLY A 314 2.93 -3.20 -14.42
C GLY A 314 3.38 -2.91 -12.99
N ARG A 315 2.84 -3.60 -11.95
CA ARG A 315 3.29 -3.44 -10.57
C ARG A 315 4.47 -4.38 -10.28
N GLU A 316 5.63 -3.84 -9.88
CA GLU A 316 6.76 -4.65 -9.40
C GLU A 316 6.32 -5.50 -8.19
N PRO A 317 6.44 -6.84 -8.25
CA PRO A 317 5.98 -7.73 -7.17
C PRO A 317 7.00 -7.86 -6.02
N GLN A 318 8.12 -7.14 -6.07
CA GLN A 318 9.10 -7.13 -4.99
C GLN A 318 8.74 -6.06 -3.93
N PRO A 319 9.15 -6.29 -2.67
CA PRO A 319 9.96 -7.43 -2.16
C PRO A 319 9.13 -8.68 -1.84
N GLY A 320 7.80 -8.62 -1.93
CA GLY A 320 6.89 -9.67 -1.48
C GLY A 320 7.16 -11.04 -2.12
N LEU A 321 7.37 -11.07 -3.44
CA LEU A 321 7.65 -12.31 -4.16
C LEU A 321 9.00 -12.92 -3.75
N ALA A 322 10.04 -12.12 -3.52
CA ALA A 322 11.33 -12.62 -3.04
C ALA A 322 11.22 -13.22 -1.63
N LEU A 323 10.47 -12.57 -0.72
CA LEU A 323 10.19 -13.11 0.61
C LEU A 323 9.35 -14.40 0.56
N LEU A 324 8.43 -14.51 -0.41
CA LEU A 324 7.68 -15.74 -0.64
C LEU A 324 8.61 -16.88 -1.07
N ARG A 325 9.55 -16.63 -1.99
CA ARG A 325 10.55 -17.61 -2.44
C ARG A 325 11.45 -18.03 -1.28
N LEU A 326 11.89 -17.09 -0.43
CA LEU A 326 12.63 -17.40 0.78
C LEU A 326 11.85 -18.34 1.70
N ALA A 327 10.57 -18.05 1.95
CA ALA A 327 9.71 -18.89 2.79
C ALA A 327 9.47 -20.29 2.21
N GLN A 328 9.51 -20.44 0.89
CA GLN A 328 9.43 -21.72 0.16
C GLN A 328 10.77 -22.49 0.15
N GLY A 329 11.87 -21.89 0.64
CA GLY A 329 13.21 -22.47 0.63
C GLY A 329 13.97 -22.28 -0.68
N ASP A 330 13.42 -21.54 -1.65
CA ASP A 330 14.09 -21.19 -2.90
C ASP A 330 14.96 -19.93 -2.73
N LEU A 331 16.09 -20.13 -2.05
CA LEU A 331 17.00 -19.05 -1.68
C LEU A 331 17.65 -18.39 -2.90
N ASP A 332 17.97 -19.17 -3.94
CA ASP A 332 18.63 -18.63 -5.14
C ASP A 332 17.68 -17.70 -5.92
N ALA A 333 16.42 -18.08 -6.10
CA ALA A 333 15.42 -17.22 -6.71
C ALA A 333 15.15 -15.97 -5.87
N ALA A 334 15.07 -16.10 -4.54
CA ALA A 334 14.90 -14.97 -3.63
C ALA A 334 16.05 -13.96 -3.77
N LYS A 335 17.30 -14.43 -3.75
CA LYS A 335 18.51 -13.61 -3.92
C LYS A 335 18.54 -12.89 -5.27
N ALA A 336 18.32 -13.62 -6.36
CA ALA A 336 18.36 -13.05 -7.69
C ALA A 336 17.31 -11.94 -7.86
N ALA A 337 16.09 -12.19 -7.38
CA ALA A 337 14.99 -11.23 -7.50
C ALA A 337 15.23 -9.96 -6.68
N ILE A 338 15.66 -10.09 -5.42
CA ILE A 338 15.84 -8.91 -4.56
C ILE A 338 17.08 -8.09 -4.95
N ARG A 339 18.18 -8.74 -5.38
CA ARG A 339 19.37 -8.03 -5.90
C ARG A 339 19.02 -7.21 -7.13
N ARG A 340 18.33 -7.81 -8.10
CA ARG A 340 17.90 -7.10 -9.30
C ARG A 340 17.19 -5.79 -8.97
N VAL A 341 16.16 -5.82 -8.14
CA VAL A 341 15.36 -4.63 -7.84
C VAL A 341 16.14 -3.60 -7.03
N VAL A 342 17.01 -4.03 -6.12
CA VAL A 342 17.88 -3.11 -5.35
C VAL A 342 18.90 -2.44 -6.27
N ASP A 343 19.52 -3.18 -7.21
CA ASP A 343 20.51 -2.65 -8.14
C ASP A 343 19.88 -1.69 -9.18
N GLU A 344 18.66 -1.98 -9.64
CA GLU A 344 17.91 -1.15 -10.58
C GLU A 344 17.33 0.12 -9.95
N THR A 345 17.13 0.14 -8.62
CA THR A 345 16.53 1.27 -7.90
C THR A 345 17.60 2.20 -7.38
N THR A 346 17.71 3.39 -7.96
CA THR A 346 18.73 4.39 -7.60
C THR A 346 18.25 5.41 -6.58
N GLU A 347 16.94 5.63 -6.48
CA GLU A 347 16.35 6.65 -5.62
C GLU A 347 16.33 6.17 -4.15
N PRO A 348 16.90 6.94 -3.19
CA PRO A 348 17.13 6.45 -1.83
C PRO A 348 15.86 6.03 -1.09
N LEU A 349 14.78 6.83 -1.14
CA LEU A 349 13.53 6.50 -0.46
C LEU A 349 12.86 5.24 -1.05
N ASN A 350 12.95 5.05 -2.38
CA ASN A 350 12.41 3.86 -3.02
C ASN A 350 13.25 2.61 -2.67
N ARG A 351 14.57 2.74 -2.55
CA ARG A 351 15.45 1.66 -2.11
C ARG A 351 15.14 1.20 -0.69
N ALA A 352 14.81 2.14 0.20
CA ALA A 352 14.46 1.83 1.59
C ALA A 352 13.31 0.81 1.72
N ALA A 353 12.43 0.72 0.73
CA ALA A 353 11.35 -0.27 0.71
C ALA A 353 11.84 -1.71 0.47
N PHE A 354 13.00 -1.89 -0.16
CA PHE A 354 13.56 -3.19 -0.52
C PHE A 354 14.66 -3.66 0.44
N LEU A 355 15.39 -2.74 1.07
CA LEU A 355 16.55 -3.03 1.92
C LEU A 355 16.24 -3.96 3.11
N PRO A 356 15.09 -3.90 3.79
CA PRO A 356 14.76 -4.84 4.86
C PRO A 356 14.69 -6.29 4.38
N ALA A 357 14.00 -6.51 3.26
CA ALA A 357 13.91 -7.85 2.66
C ALA A 357 15.26 -8.31 2.09
N PHE A 358 16.03 -7.38 1.52
CA PHE A 358 17.40 -7.68 1.07
C PHE A 358 18.26 -8.16 2.23
N ALA A 359 18.28 -7.44 3.35
CA ALA A 359 19.04 -7.83 4.53
C ALA A 359 18.59 -9.21 5.08
N GLU A 360 17.28 -9.46 5.16
CA GLU A 360 16.73 -10.74 5.62
C GLU A 360 17.16 -11.91 4.72
N ILE A 361 17.09 -11.72 3.39
CA ILE A 361 17.48 -12.75 2.41
C ILE A 361 19.00 -12.97 2.44
N MET A 362 19.82 -11.91 2.56
CA MET A 362 21.27 -12.04 2.63
C MET A 362 21.72 -12.74 3.91
N LEU A 363 21.08 -12.47 5.06
CA LEU A 363 21.33 -13.22 6.30
C LEU A 363 21.01 -14.71 6.13
N ALA A 364 19.88 -15.04 5.52
CA ALA A 364 19.50 -16.42 5.24
C ALA A 364 20.45 -17.11 4.26
N ALA A 365 21.07 -16.35 3.35
CA ALA A 365 22.07 -16.83 2.40
C ALA A 365 23.49 -17.00 3.00
N GLY A 366 23.71 -16.60 4.25
CA GLY A 366 25.04 -16.61 4.85
C GLY A 366 25.96 -15.50 4.33
N GLU A 367 25.39 -14.38 3.89
CA GLU A 367 26.09 -13.20 3.36
C GLU A 367 25.94 -11.98 4.31
N PRO A 368 26.46 -12.06 5.55
CA PRO A 368 26.21 -11.03 6.57
C PRO A 368 26.79 -9.66 6.21
N ASP A 369 27.86 -9.62 5.41
CA ASP A 369 28.47 -8.34 5.01
C ASP A 369 27.57 -7.54 4.07
N GLU A 370 26.80 -8.21 3.20
CA GLU A 370 25.81 -7.53 2.37
C GLU A 370 24.62 -7.05 3.20
N ALA A 371 24.15 -7.87 4.14
CA ALA A 371 23.10 -7.47 5.06
C ALA A 371 23.53 -6.25 5.92
N ARG A 372 24.79 -6.21 6.37
CA ARG A 372 25.34 -5.07 7.13
C ARG A 372 25.40 -3.79 6.29
N ARG A 373 25.77 -3.88 5.00
CA ARG A 373 25.74 -2.72 4.09
C ARG A 373 24.33 -2.16 3.92
N ALA A 374 23.33 -3.03 3.72
CA ALA A 374 21.94 -2.62 3.63
C ALA A 374 21.41 -1.98 4.93
N SER A 375 21.83 -2.50 6.09
CA SER A 375 21.54 -1.89 7.40
C SER A 375 22.13 -0.50 7.51
N GLY A 376 23.40 -0.30 7.13
CA GLY A 376 24.05 1.02 7.14
C GLY A 376 23.35 2.05 6.24
N GLU A 377 22.96 1.63 5.03
CA GLU A 377 22.18 2.49 4.11
C GLU A 377 20.84 2.92 4.72
N LEU A 378 20.12 2.00 5.38
CA LEU A 378 18.87 2.32 6.09
C LEU A 378 19.09 3.27 7.27
N GLU A 379 20.16 3.09 8.03
CA GLU A 379 20.50 3.96 9.16
C GLU A 379 20.81 5.39 8.70
N GLU A 380 21.56 5.54 7.60
CA GLU A 380 21.85 6.85 7.00
C GLU A 380 20.57 7.55 6.53
N LEU A 381 19.67 6.83 5.84
CA LEU A 381 18.39 7.36 5.40
C LEU A 381 17.48 7.75 6.58
N ALA A 382 17.42 6.91 7.61
CA ALA A 382 16.62 7.17 8.79
C ALA A 382 17.13 8.40 9.56
N ALA A 383 18.45 8.55 9.71
CA ALA A 383 19.07 9.71 10.35
C ALA A 383 18.86 11.00 9.54
N GLY A 384 19.01 10.93 8.22
CA GLY A 384 18.86 12.09 7.32
C GLY A 384 17.42 12.58 7.21
N THR A 385 16.43 11.70 7.36
CA THR A 385 15.01 12.04 7.19
C THR A 385 14.26 12.26 8.50
N GLY A 386 14.71 11.67 9.60
CA GLY A 386 14.06 11.74 10.91
C GLY A 386 12.69 11.05 10.97
N ARG A 387 12.31 10.21 9.98
CA ARG A 387 10.99 9.59 9.89
C ARG A 387 10.86 8.38 10.84
N PRO A 388 9.84 8.36 11.73
CA PRO A 388 9.70 7.28 12.72
C PRO A 388 9.64 5.89 12.11
N MET A 389 8.96 5.74 10.96
CA MET A 389 8.86 4.45 10.28
C MET A 389 10.22 3.97 9.73
N LEU A 390 11.02 4.86 9.15
CA LEU A 390 12.39 4.52 8.70
C LEU A 390 13.30 4.22 9.88
N GLN A 391 13.19 4.99 10.98
CA GLN A 391 13.95 4.73 12.21
C GLN A 391 13.61 3.35 12.80
N ALA A 392 12.31 3.00 12.86
CA ALA A 392 11.86 1.70 13.33
C ALA A 392 12.40 0.56 12.44
N THR A 393 12.34 0.75 11.11
CA THR A 393 12.84 -0.20 10.13
C THR A 393 14.36 -0.39 10.24
N ALA A 394 15.12 0.70 10.30
CA ALA A 394 16.58 0.66 10.42
C ALA A 394 17.01 -0.03 11.72
N ALA A 395 16.40 0.33 12.85
CA ALA A 395 16.69 -0.30 14.14
C ALA A 395 16.34 -1.80 14.15
N HIS A 396 15.23 -2.20 13.51
CA HIS A 396 14.84 -3.60 13.37
C HIS A 396 15.87 -4.38 12.54
N VAL A 397 16.24 -3.87 11.36
CA VAL A 397 17.22 -4.51 10.48
C VAL A 397 18.59 -4.60 11.13
N ARG A 398 19.07 -3.51 11.78
CA ARG A 398 20.32 -3.51 12.52
C ARG A 398 20.34 -4.61 13.58
N GLY A 399 19.29 -4.65 14.43
CA GLY A 399 19.21 -5.69 15.46
C GLY A 399 19.19 -7.10 14.90
N ALA A 400 18.53 -7.34 13.76
CA ALA A 400 18.54 -8.64 13.08
C ALA A 400 19.93 -8.98 12.52
N VAL A 401 20.65 -8.01 11.96
CA VAL A 401 22.01 -8.20 11.42
C VAL A 401 23.01 -8.49 12.53
N GLU A 402 22.99 -7.75 13.64
CA GLU A 402 23.89 -7.99 14.78
C GLU A 402 23.60 -9.37 15.42
N LEU A 403 22.33 -9.73 15.58
CA LEU A 403 21.96 -11.06 16.07
C LEU A 403 22.42 -12.16 15.12
N GLY A 404 22.25 -11.98 13.80
CA GLY A 404 22.74 -12.91 12.78
C GLY A 404 24.27 -13.04 12.74
N ALA A 405 24.99 -12.01 13.18
CA ALA A 405 26.45 -12.03 13.34
C ALA A 405 26.90 -12.67 14.68
N GLY A 406 25.97 -13.06 15.56
CA GLY A 406 26.24 -13.64 16.88
C GLY A 406 26.50 -12.61 17.97
N ASP A 407 26.31 -11.32 17.71
CA ASP A 407 26.45 -10.25 18.73
C ASP A 407 25.11 -9.88 19.34
N SER A 408 24.58 -10.77 20.17
CA SER A 408 23.31 -10.57 20.88
C SER A 408 23.33 -9.38 21.83
N GLN A 409 24.51 -8.99 22.33
CA GLN A 409 24.66 -7.83 23.21
C GLN A 409 24.49 -6.52 22.44
N ALA A 410 25.05 -6.42 21.23
CA ALA A 410 24.87 -5.26 20.34
C ALA A 410 23.45 -5.20 19.73
N ALA A 411 22.82 -6.36 19.49
CA ALA A 411 21.48 -6.44 18.92
C ALA A 411 20.38 -5.87 19.83
N LEU A 412 20.44 -6.13 21.16
CA LEU A 412 19.35 -5.81 22.09
C LEU A 412 18.95 -4.33 22.15
N PRO A 413 19.87 -3.34 22.21
CA PRO A 413 19.48 -1.92 22.21
C PRO A 413 18.70 -1.54 20.95
N ALA A 414 19.17 -1.95 19.77
CA ALA A 414 18.53 -1.66 18.50
C ALA A 414 17.13 -2.30 18.41
N LEU A 415 17.00 -3.58 18.83
CA LEU A 415 15.70 -4.28 18.85
C LEU A 415 14.70 -3.64 19.82
N ARG A 416 15.14 -3.18 21.00
CA ARG A 416 14.28 -2.49 21.96
C ARG A 416 13.77 -1.15 21.42
N ASP A 417 14.65 -0.39 20.76
CA ASP A 417 14.26 0.85 20.08
C ASP A 417 13.27 0.58 18.95
N ALA A 418 13.51 -0.44 18.13
CA ALA A 418 12.57 -0.87 17.10
C ALA A 418 11.21 -1.26 17.67
N ALA A 419 11.17 -2.03 18.77
CA ALA A 419 9.92 -2.42 19.42
C ALA A 419 9.12 -1.21 19.90
N ARG A 420 9.79 -0.23 20.53
CA ARG A 420 9.16 1.01 20.98
C ARG A 420 8.59 1.81 19.81
N LEU A 421 9.36 2.01 18.75
CA LEU A 421 8.94 2.78 17.57
C LEU A 421 7.78 2.10 16.84
N TRP A 422 7.82 0.77 16.65
CA TRP A 422 6.71 0.03 16.04
C TRP A 422 5.44 0.04 16.89
N GLN A 423 5.56 0.08 18.23
CA GLN A 423 4.41 0.28 19.12
C GLN A 423 3.79 1.68 18.94
N GLU A 424 4.62 2.73 18.85
CA GLU A 424 4.15 4.10 18.60
C GLU A 424 3.48 4.27 17.23
N LEU A 425 3.82 3.39 16.27
CA LEU A 425 3.23 3.34 14.92
C LEU A 425 2.02 2.38 14.83
N ASP A 426 1.61 1.77 15.93
CA ASP A 426 0.51 0.79 16.00
C ASP A 426 0.66 -0.35 14.97
N ALA A 427 1.87 -0.94 14.90
CA ALA A 427 2.26 -2.00 13.96
C ALA A 427 2.47 -3.35 14.68
N PRO A 428 1.42 -4.04 15.13
CA PRO A 428 1.51 -5.22 16.00
C PRO A 428 2.28 -6.39 15.37
N TYR A 429 2.25 -6.53 14.06
CA TYR A 429 3.03 -7.55 13.36
C TYR A 429 4.53 -7.30 13.47
N GLU A 430 4.98 -6.07 13.21
CA GLU A 430 6.40 -5.73 13.33
C GLU A 430 6.88 -5.79 14.77
N VAL A 431 6.04 -5.37 15.73
CA VAL A 431 6.31 -5.57 17.17
C VAL A 431 6.54 -7.04 17.48
N ALA A 432 5.70 -7.95 16.96
CA ALA A 432 5.83 -9.38 17.21
C ALA A 432 7.13 -9.96 16.60
N ARG A 433 7.49 -9.53 15.39
CA ARG A 433 8.77 -9.91 14.75
C ARG A 433 9.97 -9.47 15.58
N VAL A 434 9.98 -8.23 16.06
CA VAL A 434 11.06 -7.70 16.89
C VAL A 434 11.12 -8.43 18.24
N ARG A 435 9.99 -8.69 18.91
CA ARG A 435 9.95 -9.46 20.16
C ARG A 435 10.52 -10.86 19.99
N MET A 436 10.25 -11.52 18.86
CA MET A 436 10.88 -12.81 18.55
C MET A 436 12.40 -12.69 18.54
N LEU A 437 12.96 -11.65 17.91
CA LEU A 437 14.42 -11.43 17.87
C LEU A 437 14.97 -11.08 19.24
N VAL A 438 14.30 -10.26 20.04
CA VAL A 438 14.68 -9.95 21.43
C VAL A 438 14.74 -11.22 22.27
N GLY A 439 13.72 -12.09 22.16
CA GLY A 439 13.70 -13.36 22.87
C GLY A 439 14.84 -14.30 22.48
N LEU A 440 15.21 -14.34 21.19
CA LEU A 440 16.37 -15.09 20.72
C LEU A 440 17.68 -14.53 21.28
N ALA A 441 17.86 -13.21 21.24
CA ALA A 441 19.03 -12.54 21.78
C ALA A 441 19.19 -12.77 23.30
N CYS A 442 18.10 -12.62 24.07
CA CYS A 442 18.09 -12.89 25.51
C CYS A 442 18.44 -14.35 25.82
N ARG A 443 17.95 -15.31 25.03
CA ARG A 443 18.29 -16.73 25.20
C ARG A 443 19.78 -16.99 24.99
N GLU A 444 20.40 -16.39 23.98
CA GLU A 444 21.84 -16.52 23.71
C GLU A 444 22.70 -15.91 24.82
N LEU A 445 22.20 -14.84 25.47
CA LEU A 445 22.85 -14.20 26.61
C LEU A 445 22.58 -14.90 27.95
N GLY A 446 21.78 -15.99 27.96
CA GLY A 446 21.47 -16.78 29.16
C GLY A 446 20.32 -16.21 30.00
N ASP A 447 19.63 -15.15 29.56
CA ASP A 447 18.42 -14.62 30.21
C ASP A 447 17.18 -15.40 29.75
N GLY A 448 16.99 -16.58 30.34
CA GLY A 448 15.91 -17.50 29.99
C GLY A 448 14.51 -16.98 30.32
N ASP A 449 14.38 -16.18 31.38
CA ASP A 449 13.08 -15.65 31.83
C ASP A 449 12.58 -14.59 30.84
N THR A 450 13.40 -13.61 30.50
CA THR A 450 13.06 -12.59 29.49
C THR A 450 12.87 -13.23 28.11
N ALA A 451 13.71 -14.21 27.73
CA ALA A 451 13.54 -14.93 26.47
C ALA A 451 12.17 -15.60 26.38
N THR A 452 11.73 -16.29 27.43
CA THR A 452 10.42 -16.96 27.46
C THR A 452 9.28 -15.95 27.34
N LEU A 453 9.35 -14.85 28.09
CA LEU A 453 8.33 -13.80 28.07
C LEU A 453 8.16 -13.20 26.66
N GLU A 454 9.26 -12.85 26.00
CA GLU A 454 9.24 -12.20 24.68
C GLU A 454 8.80 -13.17 23.58
N LEU A 455 9.25 -14.43 23.63
CA LEU A 455 8.84 -15.45 22.65
C LEU A 455 7.37 -15.84 22.79
N ASP A 456 6.85 -15.91 24.01
CA ASP A 456 5.41 -16.19 24.25
C ASP A 456 4.54 -15.01 23.82
N ALA A 457 4.98 -13.78 24.07
CA ALA A 457 4.29 -12.58 23.59
C ALA A 457 4.29 -12.51 22.04
N ALA A 458 5.40 -12.82 21.38
CA ALA A 458 5.46 -12.91 19.93
C ALA A 458 4.53 -14.00 19.38
N ARG A 459 4.51 -15.17 20.01
CA ARG A 459 3.60 -16.28 19.64
C ARG A 459 2.14 -15.84 19.71
N GLY A 460 1.72 -15.26 20.83
CA GLY A 460 0.33 -14.82 21.01
C GLY A 460 -0.09 -13.78 19.95
N ALA A 461 0.80 -12.84 19.61
CA ALA A 461 0.54 -11.85 18.56
C ALA A 461 0.43 -12.49 17.17
N PHE A 462 1.34 -13.40 16.80
CA PHE A 462 1.26 -14.13 15.53
C PHE A 462 0.01 -15.00 15.43
N GLU A 463 -0.44 -15.63 16.52
CA GLU A 463 -1.70 -16.39 16.59
C GLU A 463 -2.91 -15.48 16.35
N GLN A 464 -2.97 -14.32 16.99
CA GLN A 464 -4.05 -13.34 16.81
C GLN A 464 -4.11 -12.81 15.38
N LEU A 465 -2.97 -12.55 14.76
CA LEU A 465 -2.87 -12.05 13.38
C LEU A 465 -3.12 -13.14 12.34
N GLY A 466 -2.94 -14.41 12.70
CA GLY A 466 -2.96 -15.54 11.76
C GLY A 466 -1.67 -15.62 10.92
N ALA A 467 -0.53 -15.17 11.46
CA ALA A 467 0.79 -15.18 10.81
C ALA A 467 1.40 -16.59 10.84
N ALA A 468 0.86 -17.50 10.04
CA ALA A 468 1.22 -18.92 10.05
C ALA A 468 2.72 -19.17 9.73
N PRO A 469 3.37 -18.50 8.76
CA PRO A 469 4.80 -18.67 8.50
C PRO A 469 5.68 -18.29 9.68
N ASP A 470 5.37 -17.15 10.34
CA ASP A 470 6.15 -16.70 11.51
C ASP A 470 5.95 -17.60 12.71
N LEU A 471 4.76 -18.14 12.91
CA LEU A 471 4.52 -19.19 13.91
C LEU A 471 5.34 -20.46 13.64
N ALA A 472 5.43 -20.89 12.39
CA ALA A 472 6.24 -22.04 12.01
C ALA A 472 7.73 -21.76 12.24
N ARG A 473 8.21 -20.56 11.85
CA ARG A 473 9.59 -20.10 12.09
C ARG A 473 9.91 -20.05 13.58
N LEU A 474 9.03 -19.45 14.38
CA LEU A 474 9.20 -19.37 15.83
C LEU A 474 9.33 -20.77 16.47
N ARG A 475 8.48 -21.71 16.06
CA ARG A 475 8.55 -23.11 16.52
C ARG A 475 9.88 -23.77 16.17
N SER A 476 10.37 -23.59 14.93
CA SER A 476 11.65 -24.15 14.51
C SER A 476 12.83 -23.57 15.29
N LEU A 477 12.83 -22.27 15.57
CA LEU A 477 13.89 -21.58 16.30
C LEU A 477 13.89 -21.88 17.81
N THR A 478 12.72 -22.14 18.38
CA THR A 478 12.60 -22.44 19.82
C THR A 478 12.70 -23.90 20.17
N GLY A 479 12.76 -24.78 19.16
CA GLY A 479 12.71 -26.23 19.37
C GLY A 479 11.40 -26.68 20.03
N ALA A 480 10.37 -25.84 20.02
CA ALA A 480 9.05 -26.19 20.53
C ALA A 480 8.42 -27.21 19.59
N ALA A 481 8.25 -28.42 20.07
CA ALA A 481 7.57 -29.47 19.36
C ALA A 481 6.11 -29.08 19.07
N PRO A 482 5.45 -29.73 18.09
CA PRO A 482 4.05 -29.48 17.76
C PRO A 482 3.15 -29.48 19.01
N HIS A 483 2.09 -28.68 19.01
CA HIS A 483 1.11 -28.57 20.09
C HIS A 483 1.63 -27.97 21.42
N GLY A 484 2.68 -27.12 21.36
CA GLY A 484 3.19 -26.42 22.56
C GLY A 484 4.00 -27.31 23.51
N LEU A 485 4.32 -28.51 23.11
CA LEU A 485 5.18 -29.40 23.88
C LEU A 485 6.64 -28.89 23.86
N SER A 486 7.39 -29.11 24.93
CA SER A 486 8.86 -28.99 24.90
C SER A 486 9.49 -30.20 24.22
N ALA A 487 10.72 -30.08 23.76
CA ALA A 487 11.48 -31.25 23.20
C ALA A 487 11.43 -32.45 24.16
N ARG A 488 11.55 -32.19 25.46
CA ARG A 488 11.49 -33.22 26.50
C ARG A 488 10.10 -33.81 26.70
N GLU A 489 9.07 -32.99 26.62
CA GLU A 489 7.66 -33.44 26.66
C GLU A 489 7.31 -34.27 25.41
N LEU A 490 7.82 -33.91 24.24
CA LEU A 490 7.65 -34.70 23.02
C LEU A 490 8.34 -36.07 23.13
N GLU A 491 9.53 -36.09 23.67
CA GLU A 491 10.27 -37.32 23.92
C GLU A 491 9.52 -38.25 24.90
N VAL A 492 8.99 -37.64 25.99
CA VAL A 492 8.13 -38.38 26.94
C VAL A 492 6.84 -38.85 26.25
N LEU A 493 6.19 -38.02 25.42
CA LEU A 493 4.98 -38.38 24.70
C LEU A 493 5.22 -39.57 23.73
N ARG A 494 6.35 -39.59 23.03
CA ARG A 494 6.76 -40.73 22.17
C ARG A 494 6.89 -42.03 22.94
N LEU A 495 7.50 -41.95 24.12
CA LEU A 495 7.63 -43.11 25.00
C LEU A 495 6.29 -43.52 25.63
N VAL A 496 5.39 -42.57 25.89
CA VAL A 496 4.01 -42.86 26.30
C VAL A 496 3.26 -43.57 25.18
N ALA A 497 3.36 -43.07 23.95
CA ALA A 497 2.72 -43.67 22.76
C ALA A 497 3.27 -45.08 22.43
N SER A 498 4.57 -45.35 22.74
CA SER A 498 5.14 -46.70 22.63
C SER A 498 4.73 -47.64 23.76
N GLY A 499 3.83 -47.21 24.68
CA GLY A 499 3.28 -48.04 25.73
C GLY A 499 4.14 -48.19 26.99
N LYS A 500 5.24 -47.45 27.15
CA LYS A 500 6.16 -47.55 28.31
C LYS A 500 5.51 -46.97 29.58
N THR A 501 5.75 -47.53 30.72
CA THR A 501 5.33 -47.00 32.02
C THR A 501 6.21 -45.83 32.45
N ASN A 502 5.75 -45.03 33.44
CA ASN A 502 6.56 -43.90 33.93
C ASN A 502 7.92 -44.34 34.49
N ARG A 503 7.99 -45.52 35.09
CA ARG A 503 9.23 -46.09 35.55
C ARG A 503 10.19 -46.41 34.42
N GLN A 504 9.71 -47.06 33.36
CA GLN A 504 10.52 -47.35 32.17
C GLN A 504 10.99 -46.08 31.46
N ILE A 505 10.12 -45.06 31.37
CA ILE A 505 10.49 -43.75 30.82
C ILE A 505 11.55 -43.08 31.70
N ALA A 506 11.39 -43.14 33.03
CA ALA A 506 12.35 -42.58 33.97
C ALA A 506 13.73 -43.22 33.86
N GLU A 507 13.78 -44.56 33.71
CA GLU A 507 15.00 -45.32 33.50
C GLU A 507 15.68 -44.94 32.17
N GLU A 508 14.91 -44.84 31.08
CA GLU A 508 15.44 -44.54 29.75
C GLU A 508 15.91 -43.07 29.61
N LEU A 509 15.21 -42.14 30.22
CA LEU A 509 15.54 -40.73 30.17
C LEU A 509 16.45 -40.24 31.31
N VAL A 510 16.87 -41.15 32.18
CA VAL A 510 17.75 -40.91 33.33
C VAL A 510 17.20 -39.78 34.25
N VAL A 511 15.92 -39.87 34.59
CA VAL A 511 15.22 -38.92 35.49
C VAL A 511 14.40 -39.65 36.55
N SER A 512 13.83 -38.94 37.53
CA SER A 512 12.94 -39.57 38.50
C SER A 512 11.54 -39.85 37.91
N GLU A 513 10.85 -40.91 38.42
CA GLU A 513 9.45 -41.18 38.07
C GLU A 513 8.54 -39.99 38.34
N HIS A 514 8.84 -39.23 39.39
CA HIS A 514 8.10 -38.00 39.72
C HIS A 514 8.24 -36.91 38.61
N THR A 515 9.44 -36.77 38.07
CA THR A 515 9.70 -35.87 36.95
C THR A 515 8.93 -36.30 35.70
N VAL A 516 8.89 -37.58 35.38
CA VAL A 516 8.09 -38.13 34.28
C VAL A 516 6.59 -37.86 34.50
N ALA A 517 6.08 -38.11 35.73
CA ALA A 517 4.67 -37.87 36.06
C ALA A 517 4.30 -36.40 35.85
N ARG A 518 5.17 -35.45 36.22
CA ARG A 518 4.98 -34.02 35.98
C ARG A 518 4.95 -33.67 34.48
N HIS A 519 5.87 -34.26 33.71
CA HIS A 519 5.84 -34.07 32.23
C HIS A 519 4.54 -34.61 31.62
N VAL A 520 4.07 -35.78 32.05
CA VAL A 520 2.83 -36.37 31.56
C VAL A 520 1.61 -35.46 31.89
N GLN A 521 1.56 -34.90 33.11
CA GLN A 521 0.51 -33.94 33.47
C GLN A 521 0.55 -32.68 32.63
N ASN A 522 1.73 -32.12 32.40
CA ASN A 522 1.91 -30.97 31.54
C ASN A 522 1.50 -31.27 30.08
N ILE A 523 1.86 -32.46 29.56
CA ILE A 523 1.45 -32.94 28.24
C ILE A 523 -0.08 -32.99 28.16
N PHE A 524 -0.76 -33.55 29.15
CA PHE A 524 -2.23 -33.63 29.17
C PHE A 524 -2.88 -32.25 29.15
N ALA A 525 -2.36 -31.32 29.95
CA ALA A 525 -2.85 -29.93 29.98
C ALA A 525 -2.64 -29.22 28.62
N LYS A 526 -1.48 -29.40 28.00
CA LYS A 526 -1.13 -28.78 26.72
C LYS A 526 -1.89 -29.35 25.51
N LEU A 527 -2.16 -30.66 25.53
CA LEU A 527 -2.91 -31.35 24.47
C LEU A 527 -4.44 -31.32 24.69
N GLY A 528 -4.91 -30.83 25.85
CA GLY A 528 -6.35 -30.82 26.17
C GLY A 528 -6.93 -32.25 26.37
N VAL A 529 -6.08 -33.22 26.75
CA VAL A 529 -6.50 -34.61 26.95
C VAL A 529 -6.51 -34.98 28.42
N SER A 530 -7.36 -35.94 28.81
CA SER A 530 -7.55 -36.33 30.20
C SER A 530 -6.97 -37.70 30.58
N SER A 531 -6.40 -38.41 29.60
CA SER A 531 -5.87 -39.76 29.85
C SER A 531 -4.61 -40.06 29.03
N ARG A 532 -3.82 -41.03 29.53
CA ARG A 532 -2.63 -41.53 28.88
C ARG A 532 -2.93 -42.14 27.48
N THR A 533 -4.04 -42.87 27.39
CA THR A 533 -4.50 -43.46 26.12
C THR A 533 -4.91 -42.39 25.13
N ALA A 534 -5.60 -41.34 25.62
CA ALA A 534 -5.97 -40.20 24.76
C ALA A 534 -4.72 -39.42 24.27
N ALA A 535 -3.68 -39.28 25.12
CA ALA A 535 -2.43 -38.66 24.70
C ALA A 535 -1.68 -39.50 23.65
N ALA A 536 -1.66 -40.82 23.81
CA ALA A 536 -1.10 -41.73 22.81
C ALA A 536 -1.87 -41.68 21.49
N ALA A 537 -3.19 -41.74 21.51
CA ALA A 537 -4.03 -41.61 20.32
C ALA A 537 -3.79 -40.28 19.59
N PHE A 538 -3.73 -39.18 20.35
CA PHE A 538 -3.41 -37.85 19.81
C PHE A 538 -2.04 -37.83 19.11
N ALA A 539 -1.01 -38.49 19.71
CA ALA A 539 0.31 -38.54 19.13
C ALA A 539 0.35 -39.30 17.79
N PHE A 540 -0.41 -40.38 17.64
CA PHE A 540 -0.56 -41.11 16.38
C PHE A 540 -1.38 -40.31 15.34
N GLU A 541 -2.51 -39.72 15.73
CA GLU A 541 -3.39 -38.95 14.85
C GLU A 541 -2.65 -37.76 14.23
N HIS A 542 -1.80 -37.08 15.03
CA HIS A 542 -1.04 -35.92 14.61
C HIS A 542 0.40 -36.23 14.15
N ARG A 543 0.73 -37.49 13.92
CA ARG A 543 2.06 -37.95 13.44
C ARG A 543 3.24 -37.43 14.26
N LEU A 544 3.10 -37.41 15.58
CA LEU A 544 4.15 -36.98 16.51
C LEU A 544 5.09 -38.13 16.92
N VAL A 545 4.76 -39.34 16.53
CA VAL A 545 5.49 -40.63 16.75
C VAL A 545 5.74 -41.29 15.44
#